data_e3432590feeed11f39117d8ebe0a3d5d
#
_entry.id   e3432590feeed11f39117d8ebe0a3d5d
#
_cell.length_a   1.000
_cell.length_b   1.000
_cell.length_c   1.000
_cell.angle_alpha   90.00
_cell.angle_beta   90.00
_cell.angle_gamma   90.00
#
_symmetry.space_group_name_H-M   'P 1'
#
loop_
_entity.id
_entity.type
_entity.pdbx_description
1 polymer ?
#
loop_
_entity_poly.entity_id
_entity_poly.type
_entity_poly.pdbx_seq_one_letter_code
_entity_poly.pdbx_strand_id
1 'polypeptide(L)'
;MKEGTLVSIALCTYNGAEFLAAQLDTLVSQTYQNIEIVVVDDCSTDNTPAILKDYAARYQQFKVYQNERNLGFTGNFERAVTLCTGEFIALCDQDDLWHPQKIALQAAAIKDNVLIYHDSEFIHQDGALMNKKMSDLMNFYRGGEPEVFLFFSCVSGHSILMKKRLLNDALPLKKTFFHDWWLAYVATNTGTIDFIPQCLVQYRQHNKSDTNILRQRRASNNYKHSSVEKIERIHQWLGFCAAFPKNKHQAIIDEFYQAFTTRTNTYFSLKLSLLLFKHRKTIFYIRKKSKLNMLNYIYSQVWGLKTKKLLS
;
A
#
# COMPACT_ATOMS: atom_id res chain seq x y z
N MET A 1 -9.93 15.91 28.92
CA MET A 1 -9.89 16.33 27.50
C MET A 1 -8.94 15.39 26.77
N LYS A 2 -9.28 14.95 25.57
CA LYS A 2 -8.36 14.13 24.75
C LYS A 2 -7.21 15.03 24.33
N GLU A 3 -6.01 14.78 24.80
CA GLU A 3 -4.80 15.49 24.39
C GLU A 3 -4.30 14.94 23.05
N GLY A 4 -3.79 15.83 22.18
CA GLY A 4 -3.17 15.49 20.90
C GLY A 4 -4.07 15.70 19.69
N THR A 5 -3.47 15.61 18.51
CA THR A 5 -4.13 15.75 17.21
C THR A 5 -5.07 14.57 16.95
N LEU A 6 -6.29 14.83 16.45
CA LEU A 6 -7.24 13.75 16.12
C LEU A 6 -6.66 12.85 14.99
N VAL A 7 -6.63 11.55 15.27
CA VAL A 7 -6.28 10.51 14.30
C VAL A 7 -7.53 9.75 13.89
N SER A 8 -7.81 9.71 12.60
CA SER A 8 -8.84 8.83 12.04
C SER A 8 -8.21 7.50 11.62
N ILE A 9 -8.78 6.39 12.07
CA ILE A 9 -8.44 5.06 11.59
C ILE A 9 -9.48 4.70 10.52
N ALA A 10 -9.05 4.62 9.27
CA ALA A 10 -9.87 4.24 8.11
C ALA A 10 -9.82 2.71 7.96
N LEU A 11 -10.82 2.03 8.49
CA LEU A 11 -10.96 0.58 8.43
C LEU A 11 -11.90 0.18 7.29
N CYS A 12 -11.43 -0.68 6.40
CA CYS A 12 -12.22 -1.26 5.32
C CYS A 12 -12.54 -2.72 5.61
N THR A 13 -13.81 -3.11 5.42
CA THR A 13 -14.26 -4.50 5.62
C THR A 13 -15.01 -5.05 4.41
N TYR A 14 -14.81 -6.34 4.15
CA TYR A 14 -15.58 -7.15 3.21
C TYR A 14 -15.46 -8.63 3.57
N ASN A 15 -16.55 -9.26 4.02
CA ASN A 15 -16.60 -10.67 4.42
C ASN A 15 -15.43 -11.06 5.35
N GLY A 16 -15.22 -10.24 6.39
CA GLY A 16 -14.06 -10.33 7.30
C GLY A 16 -14.38 -10.93 8.67
N ALA A 17 -15.58 -11.50 8.88
CA ALA A 17 -16.05 -11.94 10.19
C ALA A 17 -15.08 -12.85 10.96
N GLU A 18 -14.25 -13.62 10.23
CA GLU A 18 -13.28 -14.57 10.80
C GLU A 18 -12.22 -13.88 11.68
N PHE A 19 -11.73 -12.70 11.27
CA PHE A 19 -10.61 -12.01 11.93
C PHE A 19 -11.01 -10.68 12.56
N LEU A 20 -12.15 -10.11 12.16
CA LEU A 20 -12.54 -8.75 12.44
C LEU A 20 -12.61 -8.43 13.94
N ALA A 21 -13.16 -9.31 14.76
CA ALA A 21 -13.26 -9.06 16.21
C ALA A 21 -11.87 -8.87 16.84
N ALA A 22 -10.91 -9.74 16.49
CA ALA A 22 -9.54 -9.63 16.99
C ALA A 22 -8.87 -8.33 16.52
N GLN A 23 -9.09 -7.90 15.28
CA GLN A 23 -8.60 -6.61 14.77
C GLN A 23 -9.22 -5.45 15.56
N LEU A 24 -10.55 -5.43 15.75
CA LEU A 24 -11.25 -4.36 16.46
C LEU A 24 -10.79 -4.24 17.92
N ASP A 25 -10.52 -5.36 18.60
CA ASP A 25 -9.96 -5.35 19.96
C ASP A 25 -8.62 -4.63 20.03
N THR A 26 -7.78 -4.77 19.00
CA THR A 26 -6.50 -4.04 18.93
C THR A 26 -6.68 -2.54 18.69
N LEU A 27 -7.75 -2.13 18.03
CA LEU A 27 -8.05 -0.70 17.80
C LEU A 27 -8.57 -0.03 19.07
N VAL A 28 -9.44 -0.70 19.85
CA VAL A 28 -9.95 -0.13 21.10
C VAL A 28 -8.90 -0.12 22.21
N SER A 29 -7.87 -0.95 22.12
CA SER A 29 -6.76 -1.01 23.06
C SER A 29 -5.62 -0.03 22.76
N GLN A 30 -5.75 0.84 21.75
CA GLN A 30 -4.72 1.83 21.44
C GLN A 30 -4.51 2.80 22.62
N THR A 31 -3.24 3.04 22.94
CA THR A 31 -2.85 3.97 24.02
C THR A 31 -3.09 5.44 23.67
N TYR A 32 -3.17 5.77 22.39
CA TYR A 32 -3.51 7.09 21.88
C TYR A 32 -5.02 7.31 21.93
N GLN A 33 -5.49 8.24 22.76
CA GLN A 33 -6.92 8.35 23.10
C GLN A 33 -7.73 9.21 22.13
N ASN A 34 -7.10 10.17 21.43
CA ASN A 34 -7.83 11.07 20.53
C ASN A 34 -7.97 10.45 19.13
N ILE A 35 -8.76 9.37 19.06
CA ILE A 35 -9.04 8.63 17.83
C ILE A 35 -10.51 8.61 17.48
N GLU A 36 -10.81 8.57 16.18
CA GLU A 36 -12.07 8.06 15.62
C GLU A 36 -11.76 6.85 14.73
N ILE A 37 -12.68 5.90 14.68
CA ILE A 37 -12.58 4.70 13.85
C ILE A 37 -13.69 4.77 12.81
N VAL A 38 -13.32 5.11 11.58
CA VAL A 38 -14.23 5.20 10.45
C VAL A 38 -14.20 3.87 9.71
N VAL A 39 -15.28 3.11 9.85
CA VAL A 39 -15.42 1.79 9.22
C VAL A 39 -16.31 1.89 8.01
N VAL A 40 -15.87 1.37 6.88
CA VAL A 40 -16.71 1.23 5.67
C VAL A 40 -16.78 -0.23 5.27
N ASP A 41 -17.98 -0.81 5.38
CA ASP A 41 -18.27 -2.17 4.96
C ASP A 41 -18.70 -2.21 3.49
N ASP A 42 -18.03 -3.03 2.70
CA ASP A 42 -18.22 -3.12 1.25
C ASP A 42 -19.27 -4.17 0.84
N CYS A 43 -20.47 -4.10 1.45
CA CYS A 43 -21.58 -5.03 1.25
C CYS A 43 -21.24 -6.47 1.67
N SER A 44 -20.71 -6.65 2.88
CA SER A 44 -20.49 -7.98 3.44
C SER A 44 -21.79 -8.79 3.54
N THR A 45 -21.68 -10.09 3.26
CA THR A 45 -22.78 -11.07 3.30
C THR A 45 -22.64 -12.07 4.45
N ASP A 46 -21.52 -12.04 5.15
CA ASP A 46 -21.25 -12.85 6.36
C ASP A 46 -21.65 -12.09 7.64
N ASN A 47 -21.15 -12.52 8.79
CA ASN A 47 -21.46 -11.90 10.09
C ASN A 47 -20.72 -10.55 10.34
N THR A 48 -19.96 -10.02 9.37
CA THR A 48 -19.21 -8.75 9.51
C THR A 48 -20.10 -7.59 9.98
N PRO A 49 -21.29 -7.31 9.38
CA PRO A 49 -22.11 -6.18 9.80
C PRO A 49 -22.62 -6.30 11.26
N ALA A 50 -22.89 -7.50 11.72
CA ALA A 50 -23.35 -7.73 13.09
C ALA A 50 -22.22 -7.45 14.11
N ILE A 51 -21.00 -7.88 13.82
CA ILE A 51 -19.81 -7.57 14.62
C ILE A 51 -19.59 -6.06 14.70
N LEU A 52 -19.63 -5.37 13.56
CA LEU A 52 -19.44 -3.92 13.50
C LEU A 52 -20.49 -3.15 14.31
N LYS A 53 -21.75 -3.58 14.23
CA LYS A 53 -22.86 -3.00 15.00
C LYS A 53 -22.65 -3.15 16.51
N ASP A 54 -22.18 -4.32 16.95
CA ASP A 54 -21.90 -4.58 18.36
C ASP A 54 -20.78 -3.66 18.90
N TYR A 55 -19.67 -3.52 18.15
CA TYR A 55 -18.58 -2.61 18.54
C TYR A 55 -19.02 -1.14 18.52
N ALA A 56 -19.79 -0.70 17.54
CA ALA A 56 -20.32 0.66 17.48
C ALA A 56 -21.27 0.98 18.66
N ALA A 57 -22.02 -0.01 19.17
CA ALA A 57 -22.87 0.16 20.33
C ALA A 57 -22.06 0.30 21.64
N ARG A 58 -20.91 -0.37 21.74
CA ARG A 58 -20.06 -0.35 22.94
C ARG A 58 -19.04 0.80 22.98
N TYR A 59 -18.60 1.29 21.81
CA TYR A 59 -17.49 2.24 21.71
C TYR A 59 -17.87 3.46 20.87
N GLN A 60 -17.99 4.63 21.48
CA GLN A 60 -18.44 5.87 20.81
C GLN A 60 -17.51 6.39 19.71
N GLN A 61 -16.24 5.95 19.67
CA GLN A 61 -15.29 6.35 18.65
C GLN A 61 -15.54 5.67 17.29
N PHE A 62 -16.41 4.65 17.22
CA PHE A 62 -16.77 3.97 15.97
C PHE A 62 -17.83 4.74 15.18
N LYS A 63 -17.55 4.95 13.90
CA LYS A 63 -18.49 5.48 12.89
C LYS A 63 -18.57 4.44 11.78
N VAL A 64 -19.66 3.68 11.73
CA VAL A 64 -19.83 2.57 10.78
C VAL A 64 -20.71 2.99 9.63
N TYR A 65 -20.23 2.76 8.41
CA TYR A 65 -20.92 3.01 7.15
C TYR A 65 -20.94 1.72 6.32
N GLN A 66 -21.98 1.55 5.51
CA GLN A 66 -22.08 0.46 4.56
C GLN A 66 -22.20 1.02 3.15
N ASN A 67 -21.57 0.38 2.17
CA ASN A 67 -21.73 0.70 0.77
C ASN A 67 -23.08 0.16 0.25
N GLU A 68 -23.69 0.84 -0.71
CA GLU A 68 -24.90 0.34 -1.40
C GLU A 68 -24.59 -0.81 -2.37
N ARG A 69 -23.34 -0.90 -2.81
CA ARG A 69 -22.81 -1.96 -3.67
C ARG A 69 -21.32 -2.17 -3.37
N ASN A 70 -20.79 -3.32 -3.72
CA ASN A 70 -19.36 -3.57 -3.61
C ASN A 70 -18.56 -2.64 -4.55
N LEU A 71 -17.68 -1.82 -3.97
CA LEU A 71 -16.82 -0.86 -4.67
C LEU A 71 -15.41 -1.42 -4.95
N GLY A 72 -15.08 -2.57 -4.36
CA GLY A 72 -13.76 -3.14 -4.33
C GLY A 72 -12.83 -2.40 -3.34
N PHE A 73 -11.72 -3.03 -2.98
CA PHE A 73 -10.87 -2.55 -1.88
C PHE A 73 -10.42 -1.09 -2.07
N THR A 74 -9.97 -0.67 -3.26
CA THR A 74 -9.52 0.71 -3.52
C THR A 74 -10.67 1.71 -3.39
N GLY A 75 -11.86 1.40 -3.93
CA GLY A 75 -13.04 2.25 -3.81
C GLY A 75 -13.54 2.36 -2.37
N ASN A 76 -13.45 1.27 -1.62
CA ASN A 76 -13.82 1.23 -0.21
C ASN A 76 -12.86 2.09 0.63
N PHE A 77 -11.53 1.99 0.43
CA PHE A 77 -10.55 2.87 1.07
C PHE A 77 -10.74 4.34 0.69
N GLU A 78 -11.02 4.65 -0.60
CA GLU A 78 -11.31 6.03 -1.01
C GLU A 78 -12.49 6.61 -0.24
N ARG A 79 -13.58 5.86 -0.11
CA ARG A 79 -14.73 6.29 0.70
C ARG A 79 -14.35 6.45 2.17
N ALA A 80 -13.64 5.50 2.75
CA ALA A 80 -13.25 5.55 4.16
C ALA A 80 -12.39 6.78 4.49
N VAL A 81 -11.35 7.06 3.71
CA VAL A 81 -10.48 8.22 3.94
C VAL A 81 -11.20 9.55 3.71
N THR A 82 -12.19 9.60 2.81
CA THR A 82 -13.01 10.79 2.56
C THR A 82 -13.93 11.10 3.75
N LEU A 83 -14.40 10.09 4.46
CA LEU A 83 -15.24 10.23 5.65
C LEU A 83 -14.44 10.58 6.92
N CYS A 84 -13.12 10.41 6.91
CA CYS A 84 -12.25 10.74 8.03
C CYS A 84 -12.23 12.24 8.31
N THR A 85 -12.31 12.63 9.60
CA THR A 85 -12.31 14.03 10.03
C THR A 85 -10.99 14.46 10.65
N GLY A 86 -10.17 13.53 11.14
CA GLY A 86 -8.89 13.79 11.79
C GLY A 86 -7.85 14.43 10.87
N GLU A 87 -6.90 15.13 11.47
CA GLU A 87 -5.75 15.71 10.77
C GLU A 87 -4.79 14.63 10.27
N PHE A 88 -4.70 13.51 11.01
CA PHE A 88 -3.97 12.32 10.61
C PHE A 88 -4.93 11.18 10.27
N ILE A 89 -4.56 10.37 9.28
CA ILE A 89 -5.33 9.21 8.84
C ILE A 89 -4.40 7.98 8.84
N ALA A 90 -4.80 6.94 9.57
CA ALA A 90 -4.19 5.62 9.54
C ALA A 90 -5.07 4.67 8.72
N LEU A 91 -4.49 3.94 7.77
CA LEU A 91 -5.22 2.90 7.04
C LEU A 91 -5.20 1.59 7.83
N CYS A 92 -6.31 0.86 7.77
CA CYS A 92 -6.49 -0.37 8.52
C CYS A 92 -7.19 -1.43 7.65
N ASP A 93 -6.58 -2.61 7.57
CA ASP A 93 -7.18 -3.82 7.02
C ASP A 93 -7.95 -4.56 8.14
N GLN A 94 -8.85 -5.48 7.79
CA GLN A 94 -9.79 -6.12 8.71
C GLN A 94 -9.23 -7.34 9.47
N ASP A 95 -8.00 -7.77 9.17
CA ASP A 95 -7.49 -9.11 9.47
C ASP A 95 -6.13 -9.14 10.17
N ASP A 96 -5.59 -7.97 10.50
CA ASP A 96 -4.29 -7.79 11.18
C ASP A 96 -4.44 -7.67 12.72
N LEU A 97 -3.31 -7.58 13.41
CA LEU A 97 -3.28 -7.25 14.83
C LEU A 97 -2.34 -6.07 15.07
N TRP A 98 -2.83 -5.00 15.68
CA TRP A 98 -2.06 -3.78 15.90
C TRP A 98 -1.39 -3.76 17.28
N HIS A 99 -0.14 -3.30 17.33
CA HIS A 99 0.54 -3.01 18.59
C HIS A 99 -0.18 -1.88 19.34
N PRO A 100 -0.39 -1.96 20.67
CA PRO A 100 -1.16 -0.96 21.42
C PRO A 100 -0.62 0.48 21.30
N GLN A 101 0.65 0.66 21.07
CA GLN A 101 1.28 1.98 20.91
C GLN A 101 1.43 2.42 19.44
N LYS A 102 0.85 1.71 18.47
CA LYS A 102 1.04 2.00 17.04
C LYS A 102 0.72 3.47 16.71
N ILE A 103 -0.47 3.91 17.04
CA ILE A 103 -0.91 5.29 16.74
C ILE A 103 -0.08 6.31 17.52
N ALA A 104 0.22 6.08 18.79
CA ALA A 104 1.03 6.99 19.61
C ALA A 104 2.45 7.19 19.01
N LEU A 105 3.12 6.10 18.63
CA LEU A 105 4.45 6.14 18.04
C LEU A 105 4.46 6.81 16.66
N GLN A 106 3.48 6.51 15.82
CA GLN A 106 3.37 7.13 14.49
C GLN A 106 3.03 8.62 14.59
N ALA A 107 2.09 9.02 15.45
CA ALA A 107 1.73 10.43 15.65
C ALA A 107 2.89 11.26 16.19
N ALA A 108 3.73 10.70 17.07
CA ALA A 108 4.94 11.36 17.56
C ALA A 108 6.05 11.46 16.49
N ALA A 109 6.14 10.46 15.61
CA ALA A 109 7.24 10.35 14.64
C ALA A 109 6.98 11.06 13.30
N ILE A 110 5.72 11.35 12.93
CA ILE A 110 5.38 11.93 11.62
C ILE A 110 5.99 13.33 11.40
N LYS A 111 6.08 14.18 12.42
CA LYS A 111 6.70 15.52 12.39
C LYS A 111 6.32 16.29 11.11
N ASP A 112 7.32 16.70 10.31
CA ASP A 112 7.14 17.44 9.06
C ASP A 112 6.80 16.54 7.86
N ASN A 113 6.99 15.23 7.99
CA ASN A 113 6.66 14.28 6.93
C ASN A 113 5.15 14.32 6.61
N VAL A 114 4.80 14.02 5.36
CA VAL A 114 3.38 13.92 4.95
C VAL A 114 2.81 12.51 5.14
N LEU A 115 3.71 11.52 5.20
CA LEU A 115 3.39 10.12 5.45
C LEU A 115 4.52 9.47 6.26
N ILE A 116 4.13 8.64 7.22
CA ILE A 116 5.03 7.74 7.94
C ILE A 116 4.47 6.33 7.89
N TYR A 117 5.35 5.34 7.87
CA TYR A 117 4.98 3.93 7.90
C TYR A 117 5.90 3.15 8.85
N HIS A 118 5.69 1.87 9.03
CA HIS A 118 6.46 1.06 9.97
C HIS A 118 6.73 -0.34 9.45
N ASP A 119 7.61 -1.08 10.12
CA ASP A 119 7.83 -2.50 9.86
C ASP A 119 6.65 -3.34 10.36
N SER A 120 6.48 -4.53 9.80
CA SER A 120 5.45 -5.48 10.18
C SER A 120 6.05 -6.88 10.24
N GLU A 121 5.62 -7.68 11.20
CA GLU A 121 5.94 -9.10 11.26
C GLU A 121 4.80 -9.93 10.69
N PHE A 122 5.15 -11.01 10.02
CA PHE A 122 4.13 -11.88 9.43
C PHE A 122 3.63 -12.92 10.43
N ILE A 123 2.31 -13.14 10.43
CA ILE A 123 1.65 -14.19 11.18
C ILE A 123 0.84 -15.11 10.25
N HIS A 124 0.69 -16.37 10.66
CA HIS A 124 -0.20 -17.34 10.02
C HIS A 124 -1.67 -16.99 10.27
N GLN A 125 -2.58 -17.71 9.61
CA GLN A 125 -4.03 -17.55 9.78
C GLN A 125 -4.46 -17.72 11.25
N ASP A 126 -3.84 -18.63 11.97
CA ASP A 126 -4.10 -18.91 13.40
C ASP A 126 -3.44 -17.91 14.37
N GLY A 127 -2.68 -16.93 13.87
CA GLY A 127 -1.96 -15.92 14.66
C GLY A 127 -0.54 -16.33 15.06
N ALA A 128 -0.06 -17.54 14.72
CA ALA A 128 1.30 -17.95 15.03
C ALA A 128 2.33 -17.13 14.23
N LEU A 129 3.43 -16.74 14.89
CA LEU A 129 4.51 -15.97 14.27
C LEU A 129 5.21 -16.77 13.17
N MET A 130 5.45 -16.11 12.03
CA MET A 130 6.23 -16.68 10.92
C MET A 130 7.73 -16.39 11.06
N ASN A 131 8.18 -15.70 12.13
CA ASN A 131 9.55 -15.28 12.35
C ASN A 131 10.17 -14.54 11.13
N LYS A 132 9.36 -13.74 10.47
CA LYS A 132 9.72 -13.00 9.27
C LYS A 132 9.08 -11.62 9.31
N LYS A 133 9.83 -10.61 8.85
CA LYS A 133 9.41 -9.21 8.81
C LYS A 133 9.34 -8.69 7.38
N MET A 134 8.61 -7.60 7.18
CA MET A 134 8.59 -6.91 5.89
C MET A 134 9.99 -6.39 5.52
N SER A 135 10.73 -5.88 6.51
CA SER A 135 12.12 -5.44 6.32
C SER A 135 13.09 -6.55 5.92
N ASP A 136 12.77 -7.83 6.09
CA ASP A 136 13.60 -8.93 5.56
C ASP A 136 13.49 -9.06 4.04
N LEU A 137 12.37 -8.63 3.47
CA LEU A 137 12.06 -8.74 2.04
C LEU A 137 12.53 -7.55 1.22
N MET A 138 12.55 -6.35 1.82
CA MET A 138 12.82 -5.09 1.14
C MET A 138 13.50 -4.07 2.03
N ASN A 139 14.19 -3.10 1.42
CA ASN A 139 14.70 -1.94 2.12
C ASN A 139 13.59 -0.90 2.26
N PHE A 140 13.48 -0.32 3.45
CA PHE A 140 12.57 0.80 3.68
C PHE A 140 13.23 2.11 3.26
N TYR A 141 12.43 3.01 2.72
CA TYR A 141 12.87 4.29 2.19
C TYR A 141 12.37 5.46 3.05
N ARG A 142 13.24 6.44 3.26
CA ARG A 142 12.92 7.77 3.80
C ARG A 142 13.42 8.84 2.85
N GLY A 143 12.63 9.87 2.65
CA GLY A 143 13.00 10.99 1.76
C GLY A 143 11.84 11.44 0.89
N GLY A 144 12.17 12.18 -0.16
CA GLY A 144 11.20 12.81 -1.07
C GLY A 144 11.51 12.56 -2.55
N GLU A 145 12.13 11.43 -2.90
CA GLU A 145 12.46 11.09 -4.30
C GLU A 145 11.38 10.16 -4.88
N PRO A 146 10.49 10.64 -5.74
CA PRO A 146 9.37 9.84 -6.26
C PRO A 146 9.81 8.69 -7.16
N GLU A 147 10.98 8.78 -7.80
CA GLU A 147 11.51 7.73 -8.69
C GLU A 147 11.73 6.40 -7.98
N VAL A 148 11.92 6.41 -6.66
CA VAL A 148 12.05 5.20 -5.84
C VAL A 148 10.81 4.32 -5.99
N PHE A 149 9.65 4.93 -6.23
CA PHE A 149 8.35 4.27 -6.34
C PHE A 149 7.90 3.98 -7.79
N LEU A 150 8.72 4.23 -8.81
CA LEU A 150 8.31 3.97 -10.20
C LEU A 150 8.16 2.48 -10.54
N PHE A 151 8.90 1.59 -9.88
CA PHE A 151 8.88 0.15 -10.20
C PHE A 151 8.65 -0.75 -8.98
N PHE A 152 8.78 -0.23 -7.77
CA PHE A 152 8.69 -1.00 -6.52
C PHE A 152 8.08 -0.13 -5.43
N SER A 153 7.42 -0.76 -4.43
CA SER A 153 6.98 -0.11 -3.19
C SER A 153 7.48 -0.87 -1.98
N CYS A 154 7.79 -0.13 -0.92
CA CYS A 154 8.06 -0.66 0.42
C CYS A 154 7.01 -0.20 1.44
N VAL A 155 6.01 0.54 1.00
CA VAL A 155 4.91 1.02 1.84
C VAL A 155 3.73 0.06 1.66
N SER A 156 3.16 -0.38 2.76
CA SER A 156 1.96 -1.23 2.81
C SER A 156 0.83 -0.49 3.51
N GLY A 157 -0.41 -0.66 3.04
CA GLY A 157 -1.58 0.07 3.52
C GLY A 157 -1.70 0.07 5.05
N HIS A 158 -1.70 -1.12 5.66
CA HIS A 158 -1.83 -1.30 7.12
C HIS A 158 -0.74 -0.58 7.95
N SER A 159 0.37 -0.20 7.33
CA SER A 159 1.48 0.47 8.02
C SER A 159 1.42 2.00 7.97
N ILE A 160 0.54 2.58 7.17
CA ILE A 160 0.49 4.02 6.89
C ILE A 160 -0.17 4.80 8.03
N LEU A 161 0.47 5.92 8.42
CA LEU A 161 -0.17 7.11 8.98
C LEU A 161 0.20 8.30 8.09
N MET A 162 -0.78 9.08 7.64
CA MET A 162 -0.57 10.22 6.75
C MET A 162 -1.26 11.47 7.25
N LYS A 163 -0.77 12.65 6.88
CA LYS A 163 -1.49 13.90 7.05
C LYS A 163 -2.68 13.95 6.08
N LYS A 164 -3.86 14.30 6.56
CA LYS A 164 -5.09 14.36 5.74
C LYS A 164 -4.92 15.20 4.48
N ARG A 165 -4.11 16.26 4.54
CA ARG A 165 -3.83 17.13 3.38
C ARG A 165 -3.25 16.39 2.16
N LEU A 166 -2.61 15.22 2.36
CA LEU A 166 -2.11 14.39 1.25
C LEU A 166 -3.25 13.99 0.31
N LEU A 167 -4.47 13.81 0.81
CA LEU A 167 -5.64 13.42 0.03
C LEU A 167 -6.03 14.48 -1.02
N ASN A 168 -5.69 15.76 -0.81
CA ASN A 168 -5.96 16.84 -1.78
C ASN A 168 -5.27 16.58 -3.12
N ASP A 169 -4.16 15.85 -3.10
CA ASP A 169 -3.36 15.53 -4.28
C ASP A 169 -3.49 14.07 -4.71
N ALA A 170 -3.85 13.17 -3.77
CA ALA A 170 -3.92 11.73 -4.03
C ALA A 170 -5.29 11.26 -4.56
N LEU A 171 -6.37 11.99 -4.26
CA LEU A 171 -7.71 11.63 -4.74
C LEU A 171 -7.97 12.12 -6.17
N PRO A 172 -8.73 11.36 -6.97
CA PRO A 172 -9.24 10.02 -6.68
C PRO A 172 -8.15 8.94 -6.70
N LEU A 173 -8.31 7.89 -5.90
CA LEU A 173 -7.39 6.75 -5.89
C LEU A 173 -7.43 5.98 -7.21
N LYS A 174 -6.32 5.38 -7.60
CA LYS A 174 -6.19 4.66 -8.86
C LYS A 174 -6.75 3.24 -8.72
N LYS A 175 -8.01 3.02 -9.11
CA LYS A 175 -8.74 1.74 -8.93
C LYS A 175 -8.05 0.50 -9.51
N THR A 176 -7.23 0.67 -10.54
CA THR A 176 -6.50 -0.42 -11.21
C THR A 176 -5.13 -0.70 -10.58
N PHE A 177 -4.78 0.03 -9.53
CA PHE A 177 -3.49 -0.11 -8.87
C PHE A 177 -3.63 -0.09 -7.33
N PHE A 178 -2.55 -0.43 -6.61
CA PHE A 178 -2.54 -0.40 -5.16
C PHE A 178 -2.56 1.03 -4.63
N HIS A 179 -3.50 1.33 -3.74
CA HIS A 179 -3.68 2.66 -3.17
C HIS A 179 -2.48 3.10 -2.30
N ASP A 180 -1.86 2.17 -1.57
CA ASP A 180 -0.68 2.42 -0.74
C ASP A 180 0.55 2.85 -1.55
N TRP A 181 0.76 2.22 -2.72
CA TRP A 181 1.83 2.59 -3.62
C TRP A 181 1.58 3.98 -4.23
N TRP A 182 0.33 4.28 -4.62
CA TRP A 182 -0.05 5.60 -5.11
C TRP A 182 0.13 6.69 -4.04
N LEU A 183 -0.30 6.44 -2.79
CA LEU A 183 -0.12 7.36 -1.67
C LEU A 183 1.37 7.63 -1.39
N ALA A 184 2.23 6.62 -1.43
CA ALA A 184 3.67 6.79 -1.27
C ALA A 184 4.29 7.62 -2.40
N TYR A 185 3.87 7.39 -3.65
CA TYR A 185 4.32 8.17 -4.81
C TYR A 185 3.90 9.65 -4.70
N VAL A 186 2.64 9.92 -4.38
CA VAL A 186 2.15 11.29 -4.19
C VAL A 186 2.83 11.96 -3.00
N ALA A 187 3.00 11.24 -1.89
CA ALA A 187 3.65 11.76 -0.68
C ALA A 187 5.09 12.21 -0.95
N THR A 188 5.87 11.46 -1.73
CA THR A 188 7.24 11.84 -2.09
C THR A 188 7.32 13.01 -3.07
N ASN A 189 6.28 13.24 -3.85
CA ASN A 189 6.17 14.41 -4.72
C ASN A 189 5.74 15.68 -3.96
N THR A 190 4.93 15.54 -2.90
CA THR A 190 4.34 16.70 -2.19
C THR A 190 5.01 17.01 -0.85
N GLY A 191 5.93 16.15 -0.41
CA GLY A 191 6.68 16.29 0.84
C GLY A 191 7.75 15.23 0.97
N THR A 192 7.90 14.72 2.19
CA THR A 192 8.79 13.60 2.53
C THR A 192 8.03 12.51 3.24
N ILE A 193 8.56 11.30 3.18
CA ILE A 193 8.10 10.15 3.96
C ILE A 193 9.22 9.66 4.87
N ASP A 194 8.85 9.02 5.99
CA ASP A 194 9.78 8.37 6.90
C ASP A 194 9.20 7.06 7.41
N PHE A 195 9.99 6.28 8.15
CA PHE A 195 9.53 5.01 8.72
C PHE A 195 10.05 4.77 10.14
N ILE A 196 9.28 3.98 10.89
CA ILE A 196 9.63 3.43 12.19
C ILE A 196 10.14 2.00 11.99
N PRO A 197 11.37 1.65 12.41
CA PRO A 197 11.92 0.31 12.18
C PRO A 197 11.30 -0.78 13.08
N GLN A 198 10.40 -0.39 14.00
CA GLN A 198 9.69 -1.31 14.89
C GLN A 198 8.49 -1.95 14.17
N CYS A 199 8.25 -3.25 14.40
CA CYS A 199 7.03 -3.91 13.96
C CYS A 199 5.85 -3.43 14.85
N LEU A 200 4.92 -2.71 14.23
CA LEU A 200 3.74 -2.18 14.90
C LEU A 200 2.44 -2.85 14.45
N VAL A 201 2.55 -3.82 13.54
CA VAL A 201 1.45 -4.68 13.08
C VAL A 201 1.96 -6.09 12.90
N GLN A 202 1.17 -7.05 13.36
CA GLN A 202 1.26 -8.45 12.98
C GLN A 202 0.39 -8.67 11.74
N TYR A 203 1.06 -8.77 10.58
CA TYR A 203 0.43 -8.83 9.27
C TYR A 203 0.04 -10.26 8.92
N ARG A 204 -1.27 -10.54 8.93
CA ARG A 204 -1.81 -11.88 8.74
C ARG A 204 -1.71 -12.33 7.29
N GLN A 205 -1.28 -13.57 7.10
CA GLN A 205 -1.24 -14.25 5.82
C GLN A 205 -2.24 -15.39 5.80
N HIS A 206 -3.22 -15.33 4.91
CA HIS A 206 -4.23 -16.37 4.71
C HIS A 206 -4.61 -16.49 3.23
N ASN A 207 -5.36 -17.54 2.88
CA ASN A 207 -5.68 -17.85 1.48
C ASN A 207 -6.59 -16.83 0.78
N LYS A 208 -7.33 -16.03 1.56
CA LYS A 208 -8.23 -14.97 1.06
C LYS A 208 -7.57 -13.59 0.97
N SER A 209 -6.29 -13.44 1.41
CA SER A 209 -5.58 -12.14 1.33
C SER A 209 -5.40 -11.71 -0.13
N ASP A 210 -5.65 -10.44 -0.43
CA ASP A 210 -5.48 -9.89 -1.79
C ASP A 210 -4.02 -9.92 -2.26
N THR A 211 -3.07 -9.80 -1.32
CA THR A 211 -1.65 -9.80 -1.62
C THR A 211 -0.96 -11.08 -1.15
N ASN A 212 -0.14 -11.68 -2.03
CA ASN A 212 0.72 -12.82 -1.69
C ASN A 212 2.20 -12.36 -1.67
N ILE A 213 2.55 -11.53 -0.70
CA ILE A 213 3.89 -10.94 -0.57
C ILE A 213 4.95 -12.02 -0.38
N LEU A 214 4.65 -13.05 0.40
CA LEU A 214 5.56 -14.16 0.68
C LEU A 214 5.67 -15.17 -0.47
N ARG A 215 4.88 -15.03 -1.53
CA ARG A 215 4.84 -15.96 -2.68
C ARG A 215 4.57 -17.41 -2.26
N GLN A 216 3.78 -17.58 -1.23
CA GLN A 216 3.34 -18.91 -0.82
C GLN A 216 2.52 -19.56 -1.94
N ARG A 217 2.67 -20.90 -2.11
CA ARG A 217 1.86 -21.66 -3.06
C ARG A 217 0.42 -21.68 -2.53
N ARG A 218 -0.47 -20.93 -3.19
CA ARG A 218 -1.90 -21.02 -2.91
C ARG A 218 -2.47 -22.26 -3.60
N ALA A 219 -3.42 -22.92 -2.95
CA ALA A 219 -4.09 -24.11 -3.48
C ALA A 219 -4.85 -23.84 -4.80
N SER A 220 -5.31 -22.60 -5.03
CA SER A 220 -5.89 -22.19 -6.29
C SER A 220 -4.83 -21.55 -7.20
N ASN A 221 -4.48 -22.26 -8.27
CA ASN A 221 -3.41 -21.91 -9.21
C ASN A 221 -3.75 -20.73 -10.16
N ASN A 222 -4.80 -19.93 -9.90
CA ASN A 222 -5.44 -19.10 -10.93
C ASN A 222 -4.97 -17.66 -11.06
N TYR A 223 -3.89 -17.19 -10.37
CA TYR A 223 -3.39 -15.83 -10.53
C TYR A 223 -1.87 -15.73 -10.70
N LYS A 224 -1.31 -16.50 -11.64
CA LYS A 224 -0.05 -16.09 -12.25
C LYS A 224 -0.39 -15.10 -13.37
N HIS A 225 -0.36 -13.79 -13.03
CA HIS A 225 -0.36 -12.79 -14.10
C HIS A 225 0.67 -13.17 -15.15
N SER A 226 0.26 -13.25 -16.40
CA SER A 226 1.16 -13.51 -17.52
C SER A 226 2.25 -12.43 -17.54
N SER A 227 3.37 -12.70 -18.21
CA SER A 227 4.40 -11.68 -18.39
C SER A 227 3.88 -10.45 -19.14
N VAL A 228 2.86 -10.64 -19.98
CA VAL A 228 2.15 -9.59 -20.73
C VAL A 228 1.38 -8.67 -19.78
N GLU A 229 0.50 -9.23 -18.94
CA GLU A 229 -0.31 -8.46 -17.97
C GLU A 229 0.57 -7.64 -17.01
N LYS A 230 1.69 -8.21 -16.55
CA LYS A 230 2.63 -7.48 -15.70
C LYS A 230 3.23 -6.26 -16.40
N ILE A 231 3.56 -6.39 -17.68
CA ILE A 231 4.11 -5.29 -18.47
C ILE A 231 3.04 -4.23 -18.70
N GLU A 232 1.82 -4.62 -19.06
CA GLU A 232 0.71 -3.71 -19.28
C GLU A 232 0.34 -2.95 -17.99
N ARG A 233 0.32 -3.63 -16.85
CA ARG A 233 0.08 -3.01 -15.55
C ARG A 233 1.15 -1.98 -15.17
N ILE A 234 2.45 -2.27 -15.39
CA ILE A 234 3.52 -1.30 -15.11
C ILE A 234 3.43 -0.12 -16.08
N HIS A 235 3.07 -0.35 -17.35
CA HIS A 235 2.89 0.74 -18.32
C HIS A 235 1.76 1.69 -17.88
N GLN A 236 0.64 1.14 -17.44
CA GLN A 236 -0.47 1.93 -16.90
C GLN A 236 -0.07 2.72 -15.65
N TRP A 237 0.68 2.07 -14.74
CA TRP A 237 1.21 2.72 -13.55
C TRP A 237 2.12 3.91 -13.89
N LEU A 238 3.09 3.73 -14.78
CA LEU A 238 3.97 4.82 -15.22
C LEU A 238 3.18 5.95 -15.91
N GLY A 239 2.09 5.62 -16.60
CA GLY A 239 1.17 6.61 -17.15
C GLY A 239 0.48 7.44 -16.06
N PHE A 240 0.04 6.83 -14.96
CA PHE A 240 -0.49 7.57 -13.80
C PHE A 240 0.58 8.46 -13.16
N CYS A 241 1.81 7.96 -13.03
CA CYS A 241 2.92 8.76 -12.52
C CYS A 241 3.23 9.95 -13.42
N ALA A 242 3.34 9.75 -14.73
CA ALA A 242 3.63 10.82 -15.69
C ALA A 242 2.53 11.89 -15.75
N ALA A 243 1.27 11.50 -15.58
CA ALA A 243 0.13 12.39 -15.56
C ALA A 243 -0.07 13.14 -14.23
N PHE A 244 0.72 12.87 -13.19
CA PHE A 244 0.58 13.54 -11.91
C PHE A 244 1.06 15.01 -12.01
N PRO A 245 0.19 16.02 -11.71
CA PRO A 245 0.49 17.43 -12.03
C PRO A 245 1.58 18.06 -11.16
N LYS A 246 1.91 17.44 -10.01
CA LYS A 246 2.89 17.96 -9.05
C LYS A 246 4.18 17.13 -9.00
N ASN A 247 4.58 16.52 -10.11
CA ASN A 247 5.83 15.78 -10.17
C ASN A 247 7.04 16.69 -9.95
N LYS A 248 7.88 16.38 -8.97
CA LYS A 248 9.15 17.10 -8.72
C LYS A 248 10.14 16.93 -9.87
N HIS A 249 10.18 15.74 -10.47
CA HIS A 249 11.16 15.35 -11.48
C HIS A 249 10.46 14.90 -12.77
N GLN A 250 9.53 15.73 -13.29
CA GLN A 250 8.67 15.42 -14.44
C GLN A 250 9.46 14.84 -15.62
N ALA A 251 10.58 15.47 -16.00
CA ALA A 251 11.37 15.06 -17.16
C ALA A 251 11.89 13.61 -17.05
N ILE A 252 12.33 13.18 -15.86
CA ILE A 252 12.81 11.82 -15.61
C ILE A 252 11.63 10.83 -15.70
N ILE A 253 10.49 11.19 -15.14
CA ILE A 253 9.28 10.35 -15.11
C ILE A 253 8.75 10.17 -16.53
N ASP A 254 8.70 11.24 -17.32
CA ASP A 254 8.32 11.20 -18.73
C ASP A 254 9.29 10.33 -19.58
N GLU A 255 10.60 10.45 -19.31
CA GLU A 255 11.60 9.64 -19.99
C GLU A 255 11.39 8.13 -19.73
N PHE A 256 11.09 7.74 -18.47
CA PHE A 256 10.74 6.37 -18.12
C PHE A 256 9.43 5.91 -18.77
N TYR A 257 8.39 6.75 -18.74
CA TYR A 257 7.10 6.43 -19.35
C TYR A 257 7.24 6.24 -20.87
N GLN A 258 7.92 7.14 -21.58
CA GLN A 258 8.15 7.03 -23.01
C GLN A 258 9.01 5.80 -23.38
N ALA A 259 10.07 5.54 -22.61
CA ALA A 259 10.90 4.36 -22.84
C ALA A 259 10.10 3.05 -22.64
N PHE A 260 9.21 3.04 -21.64
CA PHE A 260 8.34 1.90 -21.39
C PHE A 260 7.27 1.76 -22.47
N THR A 261 6.67 2.86 -22.95
CA THR A 261 5.73 2.88 -24.07
C THR A 261 6.38 2.35 -25.35
N THR A 262 7.62 2.75 -25.63
CA THR A 262 8.39 2.19 -26.77
C THR A 262 8.54 0.67 -26.62
N ARG A 263 8.89 0.18 -25.41
CA ARG A 263 9.01 -1.25 -25.12
C ARG A 263 7.70 -2.02 -25.33
N THR A 264 6.55 -1.44 -25.01
CA THR A 264 5.25 -2.10 -25.22
C THR A 264 4.89 -2.22 -26.71
N ASN A 265 5.43 -1.36 -27.56
CA ASN A 265 5.12 -1.29 -28.99
C ASN A 265 6.16 -1.96 -29.91
N THR A 266 7.24 -2.51 -29.36
CA THR A 266 8.36 -3.08 -30.12
C THR A 266 8.65 -4.52 -29.72
N TYR A 267 9.45 -5.21 -30.54
CA TYR A 267 10.03 -6.50 -30.20
C TYR A 267 11.26 -6.35 -29.28
N PHE A 268 12.00 -5.25 -29.45
CA PHE A 268 13.26 -4.99 -28.78
C PHE A 268 13.45 -3.49 -28.55
N SER A 269 13.90 -3.10 -27.33
CA SER A 269 14.19 -1.71 -26.97
C SER A 269 15.29 -1.65 -25.91
N LEU A 270 16.39 -0.98 -26.21
CA LEU A 270 17.48 -0.76 -25.25
C LEU A 270 17.22 0.44 -24.31
N LYS A 271 16.38 1.40 -24.74
CA LYS A 271 16.22 2.68 -24.04
C LYS A 271 15.86 2.49 -22.55
N LEU A 272 14.86 1.63 -22.27
CA LEU A 272 14.44 1.37 -20.88
C LEU A 272 15.56 0.73 -20.04
N SER A 273 16.29 -0.22 -20.61
CA SER A 273 17.41 -0.88 -19.90
C SER A 273 18.53 0.10 -19.57
N LEU A 274 18.87 1.01 -20.48
CA LEU A 274 19.87 2.06 -20.26
C LEU A 274 19.44 3.04 -19.17
N LEU A 275 18.15 3.46 -19.16
CA LEU A 275 17.59 4.32 -18.12
C LEU A 275 17.59 3.65 -16.75
N LEU A 276 17.15 2.41 -16.67
CA LEU A 276 17.19 1.63 -15.43
C LEU A 276 18.62 1.47 -14.90
N PHE A 277 19.60 1.27 -15.80
CA PHE A 277 21.00 1.19 -15.39
C PHE A 277 21.54 2.54 -14.91
N LYS A 278 21.23 3.65 -15.62
CA LYS A 278 21.60 5.02 -15.24
C LYS A 278 21.06 5.36 -13.84
N HIS A 279 19.79 5.10 -13.59
CA HIS A 279 19.09 5.43 -12.34
C HIS A 279 19.03 4.27 -11.33
N ARG A 280 19.86 3.23 -11.48
CA ARG A 280 19.76 1.97 -10.72
C ARG A 280 19.83 2.13 -9.21
N LYS A 281 20.57 3.12 -8.69
CA LYS A 281 20.69 3.33 -7.24
C LYS A 281 19.36 3.73 -6.62
N THR A 282 18.60 4.59 -7.30
CA THR A 282 17.29 5.09 -6.86
C THR A 282 16.20 4.05 -7.13
N ILE A 283 16.09 3.58 -8.38
CA ILE A 283 15.04 2.65 -8.80
C ILE A 283 15.07 1.31 -8.05
N PHE A 284 16.25 0.78 -7.76
CA PHE A 284 16.39 -0.50 -7.07
C PHE A 284 16.66 -0.37 -5.56
N TYR A 285 16.56 0.83 -4.99
CA TYR A 285 16.81 1.07 -3.56
C TYR A 285 15.99 0.13 -2.67
N ILE A 286 14.70 -0.03 -2.96
CA ILE A 286 13.77 -0.86 -2.18
C ILE A 286 14.15 -2.35 -2.24
N ARG A 287 14.78 -2.81 -3.30
CA ARG A 287 14.99 -4.24 -3.52
C ARG A 287 16.21 -4.80 -2.80
N LYS A 288 15.99 -5.72 -1.85
CA LYS A 288 17.03 -6.58 -1.25
C LYS A 288 17.41 -7.73 -2.19
N LYS A 289 18.07 -7.44 -3.32
CA LYS A 289 18.54 -8.46 -4.25
C LYS A 289 20.00 -8.24 -4.61
N SER A 290 20.72 -9.34 -4.96
CA SER A 290 22.10 -9.26 -5.41
C SER A 290 22.23 -8.38 -6.66
N LYS A 291 23.43 -7.82 -6.87
CA LYS A 291 23.76 -7.05 -8.09
C LYS A 291 23.45 -7.83 -9.36
N LEU A 292 23.71 -9.15 -9.38
CA LEU A 292 23.42 -10.01 -10.53
C LEU A 292 21.92 -10.05 -10.82
N ASN A 293 21.07 -10.21 -9.82
CA ASN A 293 19.62 -10.20 -10.00
C ASN A 293 19.10 -8.84 -10.50
N MET A 294 19.72 -7.74 -10.09
CA MET A 294 19.40 -6.42 -10.60
C MET A 294 19.75 -6.31 -12.09
N LEU A 295 20.98 -6.73 -12.47
CA LEU A 295 21.41 -6.72 -13.86
C LEU A 295 20.56 -7.61 -14.76
N ASN A 296 20.21 -8.81 -14.29
CA ASN A 296 19.28 -9.71 -14.99
C ASN A 296 17.90 -9.07 -15.18
N TYR A 297 17.39 -8.35 -14.17
CA TYR A 297 16.14 -7.62 -14.32
C TYR A 297 16.26 -6.54 -15.39
N ILE A 298 17.32 -5.71 -15.36
CA ILE A 298 17.58 -4.66 -16.34
C ILE A 298 17.69 -5.26 -17.75
N TYR A 299 18.49 -6.32 -17.92
CA TYR A 299 18.63 -7.03 -19.19
C TYR A 299 17.27 -7.55 -19.69
N SER A 300 16.45 -8.11 -18.81
CA SER A 300 15.15 -8.63 -19.21
C SER A 300 14.19 -7.56 -19.78
N GLN A 301 14.43 -6.26 -19.48
CA GLN A 301 13.63 -5.16 -20.00
C GLN A 301 13.95 -4.79 -21.46
N VAL A 302 15.02 -5.33 -22.02
CA VAL A 302 15.37 -5.19 -23.44
C VAL A 302 14.29 -5.83 -24.33
N TRP A 303 13.69 -6.92 -23.88
CA TRP A 303 12.65 -7.63 -24.63
C TRP A 303 11.31 -6.91 -24.55
N GLY A 304 10.80 -6.51 -25.71
CA GLY A 304 9.53 -5.81 -25.84
C GLY A 304 8.31 -6.71 -25.64
N LEU A 305 7.13 -6.10 -25.52
CA LEU A 305 5.88 -6.82 -25.31
C LEU A 305 5.53 -7.74 -26.47
N LYS A 306 5.84 -7.33 -27.72
CA LYS A 306 5.60 -8.16 -28.92
C LYS A 306 6.37 -9.48 -28.85
N THR A 307 7.63 -9.47 -28.39
CA THR A 307 8.40 -10.71 -28.17
C THR A 307 7.77 -11.57 -27.08
N LYS A 308 7.29 -10.97 -25.99
CA LYS A 308 6.65 -11.72 -24.88
C LYS A 308 5.34 -12.38 -25.31
N LYS A 309 4.57 -11.71 -26.18
CA LYS A 309 3.34 -12.28 -26.76
C LYS A 309 3.61 -13.44 -27.72
N LEU A 310 4.76 -13.47 -28.39
CA LEU A 310 5.15 -14.60 -29.24
C LEU A 310 5.62 -15.83 -28.46
N LEU A 311 6.09 -15.64 -27.21
CA LEU A 311 6.65 -16.69 -26.37
C LEU A 311 5.69 -17.17 -25.27
N SER A 312 4.49 -16.59 -25.18
CA SER A 312 3.42 -16.96 -24.24
C SER A 312 2.37 -17.84 -24.92
#